data_a99e06cac12e2bad34c4f57f98f5ad93
#
_entry.id   a99e06cac12e2bad34c4f57f98f5ad93
#
_cell.length_a   1.000
_cell.length_b   1.000
_cell.length_c   1.000
_cell.angle_alpha   90.00
_cell.angle_beta   90.00
_cell.angle_gamma   90.00
#
_symmetry.space_group_name_H-M   'P 1'
#
loop_
_entity.id
_entity.type
_entity.pdbx_description
1 polymer ?
#
loop_
_entity_poly.entity_id
_entity_poly.type
_entity_poly.pdbx_seq_one_letter_code
_entity_poly.pdbx_strand_id
1 'polypeptide(L)'
;MKLLFSRNPNPRLAVATARYLKADVTFEFASPMAPGAAETYRVLNPNLTLPILVGEGWSLWEADAIACRLSRAIGSDFWRSDDDEPDMIRWISWGKERFAYACDMVHFERGTKQRYGLGSIDQKLVEEGFRQFHRAAAVLEPELSGREWLVGTAISYADFRMATFLPFNDAAGLPLDDYPSIRRWYDRLEAIDAWRDPFRGLQAPQLPPVKAEA
;
A
#
# COMPACT_ATOMS: atom_id res chain seq x y z
N MET A 1 14.49 -6.18 14.39
CA MET A 1 13.93 -6.84 13.20
C MET A 1 14.41 -6.11 11.94
N LYS A 2 14.36 -6.76 10.75
CA LYS A 2 14.74 -6.16 9.47
C LYS A 2 13.55 -6.19 8.51
N LEU A 3 13.21 -5.06 7.87
CA LEU A 3 12.18 -4.98 6.85
C LEU A 3 12.83 -4.90 5.46
N LEU A 4 12.63 -5.96 4.67
CA LEU A 4 13.04 -5.99 3.26
C LEU A 4 11.96 -5.33 2.43
N PHE A 5 12.35 -4.35 1.61
CA PHE A 5 11.41 -3.52 0.89
C PHE A 5 11.86 -3.16 -0.54
N SER A 6 10.92 -2.69 -1.34
CA SER A 6 11.12 -1.92 -2.57
C SER A 6 10.20 -0.70 -2.56
N ARG A 7 10.24 0.12 -3.61
CA ARG A 7 9.37 1.31 -3.70
C ARG A 7 7.98 1.03 -4.30
N ASN A 8 7.67 -0.22 -4.59
CA ASN A 8 6.35 -0.62 -5.10
C ASN A 8 5.25 -0.48 -4.01
N PRO A 9 3.96 -0.47 -4.36
CA PRO A 9 2.87 -0.10 -3.45
C PRO A 9 2.83 -0.86 -2.12
N ASN A 10 2.80 -2.20 -2.13
CA ASN A 10 2.71 -2.98 -0.88
C ASN A 10 3.97 -2.88 0.00
N PRO A 11 5.21 -2.94 -0.52
CA PRO A 11 6.41 -2.65 0.27
C PRO A 11 6.44 -1.22 0.81
N ARG A 12 5.99 -0.22 0.03
CA ARG A 12 5.86 1.16 0.48
C ARG A 12 4.91 1.26 1.69
N LEU A 13 3.77 0.58 1.62
CA LEU A 13 2.81 0.51 2.74
C LEU A 13 3.46 -0.01 4.02
N ALA A 14 4.25 -1.08 3.93
CA ALA A 14 4.93 -1.65 5.10
C ALA A 14 6.00 -0.70 5.68
N VAL A 15 6.75 0.00 4.81
CA VAL A 15 7.73 1.02 5.26
C VAL A 15 7.01 2.19 5.94
N ALA A 16 5.94 2.71 5.33
CA ALA A 16 5.12 3.78 5.91
C ALA A 16 4.57 3.38 7.28
N THR A 17 4.04 2.16 7.40
CA THR A 17 3.54 1.60 8.66
C THR A 17 4.64 1.52 9.72
N ALA A 18 5.79 0.94 9.39
CA ALA A 18 6.90 0.82 10.35
C ALA A 18 7.40 2.18 10.83
N ARG A 19 7.43 3.18 9.94
CA ARG A 19 7.81 4.56 10.29
C ARG A 19 6.75 5.27 11.12
N TYR A 20 5.48 5.13 10.76
CA TYR A 20 4.37 5.70 11.53
C TYR A 20 4.39 5.18 12.97
N LEU A 21 4.58 3.90 13.12
CA LEU A 21 4.67 3.21 14.40
C LEU A 21 6.00 3.50 15.15
N LYS A 22 6.98 4.11 14.51
CA LYS A 22 8.36 4.24 15.03
C LYS A 22 8.91 2.88 15.49
N ALA A 23 8.58 1.83 14.75
CA ALA A 23 8.97 0.46 15.10
C ALA A 23 10.50 0.29 15.02
N ASP A 24 11.06 -0.50 15.95
CA ASP A 24 12.49 -0.83 15.95
C ASP A 24 12.82 -1.87 14.87
N VAL A 25 12.96 -1.35 13.64
CA VAL A 25 13.34 -2.13 12.46
C VAL A 25 14.43 -1.43 11.67
N THR A 26 15.35 -2.22 11.13
CA THR A 26 16.27 -1.76 10.08
C THR A 26 15.62 -1.97 8.72
N PHE A 27 15.93 -1.11 7.76
CA PHE A 27 15.35 -1.17 6.41
C PHE A 27 16.43 -1.59 5.41
N GLU A 28 16.11 -2.57 4.56
CA GLU A 28 17.01 -3.05 3.53
C GLU A 28 16.27 -3.15 2.20
N PHE A 29 16.80 -2.48 1.17
CA PHE A 29 16.27 -2.60 -0.18
C PHE A 29 16.52 -4.01 -0.72
N ALA A 30 15.50 -4.62 -1.32
CA ALA A 30 15.56 -5.97 -1.85
C ALA A 30 14.92 -6.09 -3.23
N SER A 31 15.43 -7.02 -4.03
CA SER A 31 14.95 -7.33 -5.38
C SER A 31 14.87 -8.85 -5.57
N PRO A 32 13.86 -9.53 -5.04
CA PRO A 32 13.75 -11.00 -5.09
C PRO A 32 13.71 -11.58 -6.51
N MET A 33 13.23 -10.79 -7.47
CA MET A 33 13.13 -11.20 -8.88
C MET A 33 14.39 -10.86 -9.71
N ALA A 34 15.43 -10.29 -9.11
CA ALA A 34 16.68 -10.05 -9.80
C ALA A 34 17.34 -11.38 -10.20
N PRO A 35 18.09 -11.43 -11.33
CA PRO A 35 18.79 -12.64 -11.75
C PRO A 35 19.65 -13.21 -10.62
N GLY A 36 19.49 -14.50 -10.32
CA GLY A 36 20.24 -15.20 -9.28
C GLY A 36 19.80 -14.97 -7.83
N ALA A 37 18.84 -14.06 -7.56
CA ALA A 37 18.40 -13.73 -6.21
C ALA A 37 17.32 -14.67 -5.64
N ALA A 38 16.59 -15.35 -6.50
CA ALA A 38 15.38 -16.10 -6.13
C ALA A 38 15.60 -17.11 -5.00
N GLU A 39 16.70 -17.86 -5.01
CA GLU A 39 16.96 -18.89 -3.99
C GLU A 39 17.14 -18.28 -2.58
N THR A 40 17.82 -17.14 -2.49
CA THR A 40 18.01 -16.43 -1.22
C THR A 40 16.69 -15.95 -0.63
N TYR A 41 15.78 -15.46 -1.46
CA TYR A 41 14.51 -14.91 -0.98
C TYR A 41 13.40 -15.95 -0.84
N ARG A 42 13.44 -17.05 -1.57
CA ARG A 42 12.42 -18.10 -1.52
C ARG A 42 12.25 -18.73 -0.13
N VAL A 43 13.35 -18.84 0.62
CA VAL A 43 13.31 -19.35 2.01
C VAL A 43 12.67 -18.35 2.97
N LEU A 44 12.60 -17.07 2.62
CA LEU A 44 11.98 -16.02 3.42
C LEU A 44 10.53 -15.79 3.01
N ASN A 45 10.23 -15.85 1.71
CA ASN A 45 8.91 -15.75 1.13
C ASN A 45 8.83 -16.59 -0.16
N PRO A 46 8.08 -17.70 -0.16
CA PRO A 46 7.99 -18.58 -1.33
C PRO A 46 7.40 -17.90 -2.57
N ASN A 47 6.65 -16.78 -2.41
CA ASN A 47 6.07 -16.01 -3.50
C ASN A 47 7.09 -15.08 -4.20
N LEU A 48 8.30 -14.91 -3.65
CA LEU A 48 9.31 -13.98 -4.15
C LEU A 48 8.82 -12.53 -4.24
N THR A 49 7.90 -12.14 -3.37
CA THR A 49 7.34 -10.79 -3.31
C THR A 49 7.80 -10.05 -2.04
N LEU A 50 7.65 -8.73 -2.05
CA LEU A 50 7.91 -7.85 -0.93
C LEU A 50 6.60 -7.19 -0.48
N PRO A 51 6.51 -6.78 0.78
CA PRO A 51 7.53 -6.72 1.83
C PRO A 51 7.79 -8.06 2.54
N ILE A 52 8.97 -8.17 3.21
CA ILE A 52 9.29 -9.27 4.11
C ILE A 52 9.87 -8.69 5.41
N LEU A 53 9.30 -9.03 6.55
CA LEU A 53 9.86 -8.74 7.86
C LEU A 53 10.65 -9.96 8.35
N VAL A 54 11.92 -9.77 8.70
CA VAL A 54 12.82 -10.82 9.13
C VAL A 54 13.18 -10.60 10.61
N GLY A 55 13.02 -11.62 11.41
CA GLY A 55 13.47 -11.71 12.80
C GLY A 55 14.47 -12.85 12.99
N GLU A 56 14.85 -13.10 14.23
CA GLU A 56 15.74 -14.21 14.58
C GLU A 56 15.00 -15.55 14.40
N GLY A 57 15.42 -16.31 13.40
CA GLY A 57 14.85 -17.64 13.11
C GLY A 57 13.47 -17.64 12.43
N TRP A 58 12.94 -16.48 11.98
CA TRP A 58 11.64 -16.40 11.31
C TRP A 58 11.57 -15.27 10.25
N SER A 59 10.64 -15.42 9.34
CA SER A 59 10.23 -14.37 8.41
C SER A 59 8.71 -14.25 8.35
N LEU A 60 8.21 -13.07 8.03
CA LEU A 60 6.80 -12.77 7.86
C LEU A 60 6.62 -11.91 6.60
N TRP A 61 5.73 -12.31 5.74
CA TRP A 61 5.36 -11.58 4.51
C TRP A 61 3.87 -11.18 4.56
N GLU A 62 3.39 -10.41 3.59
CA GLU A 62 2.16 -9.64 3.55
C GLU A 62 2.20 -8.39 4.44
N ALA A 63 1.94 -7.24 3.82
CA ALA A 63 1.95 -5.95 4.49
C ALA A 63 0.99 -5.88 5.69
N ASP A 64 -0.18 -6.53 5.58
CA ASP A 64 -1.19 -6.56 6.64
C ASP A 64 -0.68 -7.35 7.86
N ALA A 65 -0.06 -8.50 7.63
CA ALA A 65 0.51 -9.32 8.71
C ALA A 65 1.68 -8.59 9.41
N ILE A 66 2.51 -7.91 8.62
CA ILE A 66 3.62 -7.10 9.14
C ILE A 66 3.09 -5.94 9.98
N ALA A 67 2.05 -5.24 9.53
CA ALA A 67 1.42 -4.15 10.28
C ALA A 67 0.86 -4.63 11.61
N CYS A 68 0.13 -5.75 11.62
CA CYS A 68 -0.37 -6.39 12.84
C CYS A 68 0.78 -6.72 13.81
N ARG A 69 1.84 -7.36 13.31
CA ARG A 69 3.00 -7.75 14.11
C ARG A 69 3.69 -6.54 14.73
N LEU A 70 3.94 -5.49 13.94
CA LEU A 70 4.63 -4.29 14.42
C LEU A 70 3.78 -3.50 15.41
N SER A 71 2.48 -3.34 15.16
CA SER A 71 1.56 -2.67 16.09
C SER A 71 1.53 -3.37 17.45
N ARG A 72 1.37 -4.69 17.45
CA ARG A 72 1.36 -5.50 18.69
C ARG A 72 2.70 -5.44 19.42
N ALA A 73 3.82 -5.45 18.72
CA ALA A 73 5.15 -5.42 19.33
C ALA A 73 5.42 -4.15 20.14
N ILE A 74 4.77 -3.04 19.80
CA ILE A 74 4.95 -1.75 20.49
C ILE A 74 3.72 -1.33 21.30
N GLY A 75 2.69 -2.18 21.39
CA GLY A 75 1.44 -1.86 22.09
C GLY A 75 0.64 -0.71 21.45
N SER A 76 0.72 -0.57 20.11
CA SER A 76 -0.01 0.49 19.39
C SER A 76 -1.41 0.02 19.00
N ASP A 77 -2.37 0.95 19.10
CA ASP A 77 -3.74 0.80 18.66
C ASP A 77 -3.92 1.03 17.14
N PHE A 78 -2.86 1.24 16.39
CA PHE A 78 -2.92 1.41 14.93
C PHE A 78 -3.49 0.16 14.22
N TRP A 79 -3.14 -1.04 14.69
CA TRP A 79 -3.89 -2.25 14.45
C TRP A 79 -4.88 -2.45 15.58
N ARG A 80 -6.18 -2.30 15.32
CA ARG A 80 -7.21 -2.49 16.34
C ARG A 80 -7.21 -3.93 16.87
N SER A 81 -7.42 -4.08 18.15
CA SER A 81 -7.47 -5.39 18.82
C SER A 81 -8.59 -5.47 19.87
N ASP A 82 -9.53 -4.55 19.79
CA ASP A 82 -10.69 -4.38 20.65
C ASP A 82 -11.99 -4.52 19.84
N ASP A 83 -13.06 -3.89 20.27
CA ASP A 83 -14.37 -3.91 19.63
C ASP A 83 -14.34 -3.32 18.18
N ASP A 84 -13.34 -2.53 17.83
CA ASP A 84 -13.15 -1.97 16.51
C ASP A 84 -12.39 -2.93 15.54
N GLU A 85 -11.81 -4.04 16.03
CA GLU A 85 -11.05 -4.99 15.18
C GLU A 85 -11.90 -5.59 14.05
N PRO A 86 -13.15 -6.04 14.28
CA PRO A 86 -14.00 -6.56 13.21
C PRO A 86 -14.27 -5.53 12.11
N ASP A 87 -14.50 -4.26 12.50
CA ASP A 87 -14.71 -3.17 11.54
C ASP A 87 -13.44 -2.88 10.73
N MET A 88 -12.28 -2.87 11.36
CA MET A 88 -11.00 -2.73 10.67
C MET A 88 -10.75 -3.87 9.69
N ILE A 89 -10.99 -5.12 10.07
CA ILE A 89 -10.85 -6.29 9.20
C ILE A 89 -11.80 -6.19 8.00
N ARG A 90 -13.04 -5.74 8.21
CA ARG A 90 -14.00 -5.48 7.14
C ARG A 90 -13.43 -4.50 6.12
N TRP A 91 -12.91 -3.34 6.58
CA TRP A 91 -12.35 -2.32 5.69
C TRP A 91 -11.06 -2.77 4.98
N ILE A 92 -10.20 -3.53 5.66
CA ILE A 92 -9.00 -4.11 5.04
C ILE A 92 -9.40 -5.09 3.93
N SER A 93 -10.31 -6.03 4.21
CA SER A 93 -10.75 -7.04 3.26
C SER A 93 -11.48 -6.40 2.07
N TRP A 94 -12.45 -5.54 2.36
CA TRP A 94 -13.21 -4.85 1.31
C TRP A 94 -12.30 -3.93 0.47
N GLY A 95 -11.39 -3.20 1.12
CA GLY A 95 -10.46 -2.31 0.43
C GLY A 95 -9.54 -3.06 -0.53
N LYS A 96 -8.98 -4.20 -0.10
CA LYS A 96 -8.12 -5.04 -0.97
C LYS A 96 -8.86 -5.53 -2.22
N GLU A 97 -10.08 -6.00 -2.05
CA GLU A 97 -10.87 -6.64 -3.10
C GLU A 97 -11.62 -5.65 -4.00
N ARG A 98 -11.75 -4.39 -3.58
CA ARG A 98 -12.57 -3.39 -4.28
C ARG A 98 -11.77 -2.13 -4.60
N PHE A 99 -11.58 -1.24 -3.63
CA PHE A 99 -11.00 0.08 -3.90
C PHE A 99 -9.54 0.00 -4.30
N ALA A 100 -8.70 -0.64 -3.48
CA ALA A 100 -7.28 -0.76 -3.80
C ALA A 100 -7.03 -1.64 -5.04
N TYR A 101 -7.85 -2.68 -5.27
CA TYR A 101 -7.79 -3.51 -6.47
C TYR A 101 -8.09 -2.69 -7.73
N ALA A 102 -9.13 -1.88 -7.71
CA ALA A 102 -9.48 -1.01 -8.83
C ALA A 102 -8.36 0.00 -9.14
N CYS A 103 -7.78 0.61 -8.08
CA CYS A 103 -6.64 1.49 -8.23
C CYS A 103 -5.43 0.76 -8.83
N ASP A 104 -5.16 -0.49 -8.39
CA ASP A 104 -4.07 -1.31 -8.89
C ASP A 104 -4.23 -1.67 -10.37
N MET A 105 -5.44 -2.02 -10.82
CA MET A 105 -5.69 -2.31 -12.24
C MET A 105 -5.22 -1.16 -13.14
N VAL A 106 -5.62 0.06 -12.81
CA VAL A 106 -5.22 1.24 -13.60
C VAL A 106 -3.73 1.55 -13.43
N HIS A 107 -3.22 1.49 -12.19
CA HIS A 107 -1.80 1.71 -11.91
C HIS A 107 -0.91 0.66 -12.59
N PHE A 108 -1.32 -0.60 -12.63
CA PHE A 108 -0.55 -1.65 -13.29
C PHE A 108 -0.38 -1.36 -14.78
N GLU A 109 -1.48 -1.05 -15.47
CA GLU A 109 -1.44 -0.78 -16.90
C GLU A 109 -0.66 0.49 -17.24
N ARG A 110 -1.00 1.61 -16.60
CA ARG A 110 -0.43 2.92 -16.91
C ARG A 110 0.91 3.20 -16.25
N GLY A 111 1.18 2.59 -15.09
CA GLY A 111 2.40 2.79 -14.32
C GLY A 111 3.37 1.62 -14.43
N THR A 112 3.02 0.46 -13.88
CA THR A 112 3.93 -0.68 -13.74
C THR A 112 4.39 -1.22 -15.08
N LYS A 113 3.47 -1.51 -16.01
CA LYS A 113 3.84 -1.98 -17.36
C LYS A 113 4.79 -1.02 -18.06
N GLN A 114 4.52 0.28 -18.00
CA GLN A 114 5.34 1.29 -18.68
C GLN A 114 6.74 1.42 -18.05
N ARG A 115 6.82 1.36 -16.72
CA ARG A 115 8.10 1.42 -16.00
C ARG A 115 9.02 0.25 -16.34
N TYR A 116 8.46 -0.94 -16.40
CA TYR A 116 9.25 -2.19 -16.50
C TYR A 116 9.22 -2.81 -17.90
N GLY A 117 8.57 -2.19 -18.89
CA GLY A 117 8.51 -2.70 -20.26
C GLY A 117 7.76 -4.03 -20.37
N LEU A 118 6.66 -4.18 -19.64
CA LEU A 118 5.86 -5.41 -19.57
C LEU A 118 4.78 -5.52 -20.66
N GLY A 119 4.90 -4.73 -21.72
CA GLY A 119 3.98 -4.68 -22.84
C GLY A 119 3.21 -3.37 -22.95
N SER A 120 2.32 -3.29 -23.95
CA SER A 120 1.45 -2.14 -24.18
C SER A 120 0.34 -2.05 -23.12
N ILE A 121 -0.20 -0.84 -22.95
CA ILE A 121 -1.38 -0.61 -22.11
C ILE A 121 -2.58 -1.34 -22.72
N ASP A 122 -3.27 -2.14 -21.91
CA ASP A 122 -4.59 -2.69 -22.27
C ASP A 122 -5.68 -1.69 -21.87
N GLN A 123 -6.20 -0.95 -22.84
CA GLN A 123 -7.22 0.07 -22.61
C GLN A 123 -8.52 -0.52 -22.02
N LYS A 124 -8.86 -1.75 -22.33
CA LYS A 124 -10.05 -2.42 -21.75
C LYS A 124 -9.89 -2.66 -20.26
N LEU A 125 -8.68 -3.04 -19.82
CA LEU A 125 -8.38 -3.19 -18.40
C LEU A 125 -8.35 -1.84 -17.68
N VAL A 126 -7.83 -0.79 -18.32
CA VAL A 126 -7.88 0.57 -17.78
C VAL A 126 -9.33 1.03 -17.60
N GLU A 127 -10.19 0.87 -18.61
CA GLU A 127 -11.61 1.22 -18.53
C GLU A 127 -12.34 0.42 -17.46
N GLU A 128 -12.06 -0.89 -17.34
CA GLU A 128 -12.61 -1.73 -16.28
C GLU A 128 -12.14 -1.24 -14.90
N GLY A 129 -10.86 -0.93 -14.76
CA GLY A 129 -10.31 -0.37 -13.51
C GLY A 129 -11.01 0.92 -13.09
N PHE A 130 -11.28 1.83 -14.02
CA PHE A 130 -12.07 3.04 -13.74
C PHE A 130 -13.52 2.71 -13.34
N ARG A 131 -14.18 1.78 -14.03
CA ARG A 131 -15.54 1.36 -13.64
C ARG A 131 -15.57 0.78 -12.23
N GLN A 132 -14.59 -0.06 -11.88
CA GLN A 132 -14.47 -0.64 -10.54
C GLN A 132 -14.14 0.44 -9.50
N PHE A 133 -13.26 1.40 -9.84
CA PHE A 133 -12.95 2.53 -8.98
C PHE A 133 -14.21 3.34 -8.66
N HIS A 134 -15.00 3.74 -9.65
CA HIS A 134 -16.23 4.49 -9.43
C HIS A 134 -17.24 3.72 -8.58
N ARG A 135 -17.38 2.41 -8.77
CA ARG A 135 -18.23 1.56 -7.92
C ARG A 135 -17.76 1.52 -6.47
N ALA A 136 -16.46 1.39 -6.25
CA ALA A 136 -15.90 1.36 -4.91
C ALA A 136 -15.95 2.76 -4.26
N ALA A 137 -15.65 3.82 -5.01
CA ALA A 137 -15.76 5.19 -4.54
C ALA A 137 -17.18 5.57 -4.15
N ALA A 138 -18.21 5.09 -4.86
CA ALA A 138 -19.61 5.30 -4.49
C ALA A 138 -20.00 4.68 -3.13
N VAL A 139 -19.26 3.68 -2.67
CA VAL A 139 -19.41 3.12 -1.31
C VAL A 139 -18.60 3.92 -0.29
N LEU A 140 -17.34 4.25 -0.64
CA LEU A 140 -16.39 4.86 0.28
C LEU A 140 -16.70 6.35 0.55
N GLU A 141 -17.18 7.08 -0.45
CA GLU A 141 -17.46 8.53 -0.37
C GLU A 141 -18.47 8.89 0.73
N PRO A 142 -19.68 8.27 0.79
CA PRO A 142 -20.63 8.54 1.86
C PRO A 142 -20.13 8.10 3.23
N GLU A 143 -19.37 7.01 3.31
CA GLU A 143 -18.78 6.56 4.57
C GLU A 143 -17.79 7.59 5.15
N LEU A 144 -17.01 8.25 4.30
CA LEU A 144 -16.06 9.29 4.71
C LEU A 144 -16.67 10.69 4.84
N SER A 145 -17.95 10.87 4.49
CA SER A 145 -18.60 12.20 4.55
C SER A 145 -18.75 12.69 5.99
N GLY A 146 -18.99 11.79 6.95
CA GLY A 146 -19.24 12.09 8.35
C GLY A 146 -18.11 11.71 9.32
N ARG A 147 -16.97 11.23 8.82
CA ARG A 147 -15.85 10.77 9.66
C ARG A 147 -14.49 11.18 9.10
N GLU A 148 -13.51 11.26 9.97
CA GLU A 148 -12.13 11.57 9.58
C GLU A 148 -11.37 10.33 9.11
N TRP A 149 -11.64 9.16 9.71
CA TRP A 149 -10.95 7.90 9.52
C TRP A 149 -11.94 6.75 9.31
N LEU A 150 -11.47 5.66 8.72
CA LEU A 150 -12.31 4.50 8.38
C LEU A 150 -12.84 3.74 9.60
N VAL A 151 -12.07 3.73 10.70
CA VAL A 151 -12.41 2.94 11.89
C VAL A 151 -12.27 3.81 13.14
N GLY A 152 -13.34 3.89 13.95
CA GLY A 152 -13.33 4.68 15.18
C GLY A 152 -13.10 6.17 14.95
N THR A 153 -12.42 6.81 15.90
CA THR A 153 -12.15 8.27 15.89
C THR A 153 -10.70 8.63 15.61
N ALA A 154 -9.83 7.65 15.48
CA ALA A 154 -8.41 7.84 15.21
C ALA A 154 -7.96 7.00 14.02
N ILE A 155 -6.90 7.43 13.35
CA ILE A 155 -6.31 6.71 12.24
C ILE A 155 -5.97 5.27 12.61
N SER A 156 -6.19 4.35 11.69
CA SER A 156 -5.87 2.94 11.83
C SER A 156 -5.12 2.40 10.60
N TYR A 157 -4.66 1.17 10.68
CA TYR A 157 -4.05 0.51 9.53
C TYR A 157 -5.00 0.39 8.33
N ALA A 158 -6.33 0.34 8.58
CA ALA A 158 -7.32 0.31 7.48
C ALA A 158 -7.18 1.52 6.55
N ASP A 159 -6.88 2.71 7.09
CA ASP A 159 -6.68 3.92 6.31
C ASP A 159 -5.45 3.81 5.40
N PHE A 160 -4.33 3.36 5.94
CA PHE A 160 -3.10 3.14 5.16
C PHE A 160 -3.32 2.06 4.09
N ARG A 161 -4.00 0.97 4.45
CA ARG A 161 -4.27 -0.12 3.53
C ARG A 161 -5.18 0.30 2.38
N MET A 162 -6.23 1.06 2.68
CA MET A 162 -7.15 1.57 1.67
C MET A 162 -6.43 2.46 0.65
N ALA A 163 -5.54 3.32 1.11
CA ALA A 163 -4.83 4.30 0.30
C ALA A 163 -3.58 3.75 -0.43
N THR A 164 -3.29 2.44 -0.37
CA THR A 164 -2.02 1.83 -0.83
C THR A 164 -1.54 2.31 -2.21
N PHE A 165 -2.45 2.49 -3.16
CA PHE A 165 -2.13 2.87 -4.55
C PHE A 165 -2.25 4.37 -4.82
N LEU A 166 -2.86 5.16 -3.94
CA LEU A 166 -3.07 6.59 -4.16
C LEU A 166 -1.78 7.41 -4.30
N PRO A 167 -0.65 7.07 -3.62
CA PRO A 167 0.63 7.74 -3.85
C PRO A 167 1.20 7.59 -5.26
N PHE A 168 0.62 6.75 -6.10
CA PHE A 168 1.03 6.48 -7.46
C PHE A 168 0.03 7.06 -8.49
N ASN A 169 -0.85 7.95 -8.04
CA ASN A 169 -1.94 8.48 -8.87
C ASN A 169 -1.45 9.34 -10.04
N ASP A 170 -0.25 9.91 -9.97
CA ASP A 170 0.36 10.64 -11.09
C ASP A 170 0.44 9.76 -12.36
N ALA A 171 0.65 8.44 -12.20
CA ALA A 171 0.65 7.50 -13.30
C ALA A 171 -0.74 6.94 -13.62
N ALA A 172 -1.56 6.69 -12.60
CA ALA A 172 -2.88 6.07 -12.77
C ALA A 172 -3.92 7.07 -13.32
N GLY A 173 -3.93 8.30 -12.82
CA GLY A 173 -4.90 9.34 -13.22
C GLY A 173 -6.32 9.03 -12.73
N LEU A 174 -6.46 8.50 -11.50
CA LEU A 174 -7.77 8.27 -10.88
C LEU A 174 -8.42 9.62 -10.54
N PRO A 175 -9.72 9.80 -10.79
CA PRO A 175 -10.41 11.07 -10.60
C PRO A 175 -10.81 11.29 -9.14
N LEU A 176 -9.82 11.50 -8.26
CA LEU A 176 -10.06 11.69 -6.81
C LEU A 176 -10.85 12.98 -6.54
N ASP A 177 -10.73 13.98 -7.36
CA ASP A 177 -11.41 15.26 -7.19
C ASP A 177 -12.94 15.18 -7.40
N ASP A 178 -13.42 14.11 -8.06
CA ASP A 178 -14.86 13.83 -8.19
C ASP A 178 -15.46 13.32 -6.86
N TYR A 179 -14.61 13.02 -5.85
CA TYR A 179 -14.99 12.41 -4.58
C TYR A 179 -14.43 13.23 -3.41
N PRO A 180 -15.08 14.33 -3.02
CA PRO A 180 -14.53 15.29 -2.07
C PRO A 180 -14.27 14.74 -0.66
N SER A 181 -15.02 13.72 -0.20
CA SER A 181 -14.76 13.12 1.11
C SER A 181 -13.54 12.20 1.08
N ILE A 182 -13.39 11.41 -0.01
CA ILE A 182 -12.20 10.60 -0.27
C ILE A 182 -10.99 11.51 -0.41
N ARG A 183 -11.10 12.62 -1.13
CA ARG A 183 -10.02 13.59 -1.31
C ARG A 183 -9.58 14.19 0.03
N ARG A 184 -10.52 14.69 0.86
CA ARG A 184 -10.21 15.22 2.21
C ARG A 184 -9.58 14.19 3.12
N TRP A 185 -10.04 12.95 3.07
CA TRP A 185 -9.44 11.84 3.82
C TRP A 185 -8.01 11.57 3.36
N TYR A 186 -7.77 11.53 2.05
CA TYR A 186 -6.44 11.31 1.52
C TYR A 186 -5.48 12.47 1.83
N ASP A 187 -5.96 13.73 1.80
CA ASP A 187 -5.17 14.89 2.20
C ASP A 187 -4.68 14.80 3.67
N ARG A 188 -5.50 14.23 4.58
CA ARG A 188 -5.06 13.96 5.95
C ARG A 188 -3.93 12.93 6.00
N LEU A 189 -3.98 11.91 5.17
CA LEU A 189 -2.88 10.92 5.08
C LEU A 189 -1.61 11.58 4.55
N GLU A 190 -1.71 12.44 3.55
CA GLU A 190 -0.58 13.17 2.98
C GLU A 190 0.04 14.17 3.95
N ALA A 191 -0.68 14.61 4.97
CA ALA A 191 -0.13 15.42 6.05
C ALA A 191 0.78 14.62 7.02
N ILE A 192 0.74 13.28 6.96
CA ILE A 192 1.56 12.40 7.80
C ILE A 192 2.91 12.16 7.10
N ASP A 193 4.01 12.61 7.71
CA ASP A 193 5.36 12.47 7.14
C ASP A 193 5.71 11.02 6.79
N ALA A 194 5.36 10.08 7.68
CA ALA A 194 5.61 8.64 7.46
C ALA A 194 4.85 8.09 6.25
N TRP A 195 3.71 8.67 5.91
CA TRP A 195 2.94 8.31 4.72
C TRP A 195 3.45 9.03 3.47
N ARG A 196 3.61 10.37 3.55
CA ARG A 196 4.00 11.21 2.42
C ARG A 196 5.38 10.84 1.85
N ASP A 197 6.36 10.64 2.75
CA ASP A 197 7.74 10.34 2.35
C ASP A 197 8.34 9.20 3.22
N PRO A 198 7.83 7.96 3.05
CA PRO A 198 8.28 6.83 3.85
C PRO A 198 9.73 6.44 3.61
N PHE A 199 10.32 6.85 2.49
CA PHE A 199 11.68 6.47 2.11
C PHE A 199 12.74 7.52 2.46
N ARG A 200 12.37 8.60 3.16
CA ARG A 200 13.33 9.65 3.55
C ARG A 200 14.52 9.06 4.29
N GLY A 201 15.73 9.32 3.76
CA GLY A 201 16.98 8.83 4.33
C GLY A 201 17.25 7.34 4.13
N LEU A 202 16.40 6.61 3.40
CA LEU A 202 16.66 5.22 3.03
C LEU A 202 17.41 5.15 1.69
N GLN A 203 18.40 4.27 1.64
CA GLN A 203 19.08 3.95 0.38
C GLN A 203 18.24 2.95 -0.40
N ALA A 204 17.57 3.43 -1.45
CA ALA A 204 16.79 2.60 -2.35
C ALA A 204 16.73 3.26 -3.73
N PRO A 205 16.94 2.52 -4.81
CA PRO A 205 16.77 3.04 -6.17
C PRO A 205 15.36 3.62 -6.35
N GLN A 206 15.25 4.71 -7.09
CA GLN A 206 13.95 5.23 -7.51
C GLN A 206 13.28 4.24 -8.45
N LEU A 207 11.95 4.26 -8.48
CA LEU A 207 11.22 3.54 -9.52
C LEU A 207 11.65 4.08 -10.89
N PRO A 208 11.78 3.21 -11.91
CA PRO A 208 11.97 3.69 -13.27
C PRO A 208 10.89 4.70 -13.65
N PRO A 209 11.18 5.72 -14.46
CA PRO A 209 10.17 6.65 -14.93
C PRO A 209 9.11 5.92 -15.76
N VAL A 210 7.88 6.42 -15.71
CA VAL A 210 6.83 6.00 -16.65
C VAL A 210 7.27 6.48 -18.04
N LYS A 211 7.41 5.57 -18.97
CA LYS A 211 7.74 5.92 -20.36
C LYS A 211 6.52 6.57 -21.00
N ALA A 212 6.72 7.70 -21.69
CA ALA A 212 5.67 8.27 -22.52
C ALA A 212 5.32 7.26 -23.63
N GLU A 213 4.03 7.15 -23.94
CA GLU A 213 3.61 6.41 -25.14
C GLU A 213 4.23 7.10 -26.36
N ALA A 214 4.91 6.28 -27.20
CA ALA A 214 5.51 6.73 -28.43
C ALA A 214 4.45 6.90 -29.53
#